data_757010fbd8eef5716948be01485a13b3
#
_entry.id   757010fbd8eef5716948be01485a13b3
#
_cell.length_a   1.000
_cell.length_b   1.000
_cell.length_c   1.000
_cell.angle_alpha   90.00
_cell.angle_beta   90.00
_cell.angle_gamma   90.00
#
_symmetry.space_group_name_H-M   'P 1'
#
loop_
_entity.id
_entity.type
_entity.pdbx_description
1 polymer ?
#
loop_
_entity_poly.entity_id
_entity_poly.type
_entity_poly.pdbx_seq_one_letter_code
_entity_poly.pdbx_strand_id
1 'polypeptide(L)'
;MGIGHLRYPTAGSQDRELAQPMYVNSPYGISISHNGNLTNKDEISEVLTDKNLRFLSTDSDSEVLLNVFAHELQKQGASSLTQKEIFQAVKATHKRVRGAYSVIFMINGVGLSLIHI
;
A
#
# COMPACT_ATOMS: atom_id res chain seq x y z
N MET A 1 5.85 -4.72 -17.66
CA MET A 1 4.58 -4.58 -16.90
C MET A 1 4.50 -3.20 -16.28
N GLY A 2 3.33 -2.58 -16.26
CA GLY A 2 3.19 -1.23 -15.75
C GLY A 2 1.82 -0.99 -15.12
N ILE A 3 1.73 0.05 -14.27
CA ILE A 3 0.50 0.51 -13.64
C ILE A 3 0.28 1.98 -14.00
N GLY A 4 -0.94 2.33 -14.37
CA GLY A 4 -1.35 3.70 -14.60
C GLY A 4 -2.55 4.08 -13.73
N HIS A 5 -2.71 5.38 -13.47
CA HIS A 5 -3.80 5.88 -12.64
C HIS A 5 -4.27 7.25 -13.10
N LEU A 6 -5.59 7.40 -13.20
CA LEU A 6 -6.25 8.69 -13.40
C LEU A 6 -6.86 9.11 -12.08
N ARG A 7 -6.40 10.25 -11.57
CA ARG A 7 -6.77 10.71 -10.23
C ARG A 7 -7.82 11.79 -10.25
N TYR A 8 -8.87 11.60 -9.43
CA TYR A 8 -9.80 12.66 -9.05
C TYR A 8 -9.45 13.14 -7.63
N PRO A 9 -9.40 14.45 -7.38
CA PRO A 9 -9.14 14.95 -6.03
C PRO A 9 -10.37 14.72 -5.15
N THR A 10 -10.32 13.71 -4.29
CA THR A 10 -11.42 13.40 -3.36
C THR A 10 -11.05 13.76 -1.93
N ALA A 11 -9.81 13.48 -1.54
CA ALA A 11 -9.27 13.81 -0.24
C ALA A 11 -7.82 14.22 -0.42
N GLY A 12 -7.37 15.26 0.26
CA GLY A 12 -6.03 15.79 0.13
C GLY A 12 -5.88 16.78 -1.04
N SER A 13 -4.67 17.20 -1.32
CA SER A 13 -4.36 18.22 -2.32
C SER A 13 -4.10 17.58 -3.70
N GLN A 14 -3.92 18.45 -4.71
CA GLN A 14 -3.59 18.04 -6.08
C GLN A 14 -2.08 18.03 -6.33
N ASP A 15 -1.26 17.97 -5.29
CA ASP A 15 0.18 18.02 -5.41
C ASP A 15 0.74 16.79 -6.11
N ARG A 16 1.90 16.96 -6.74
CA ARG A 16 2.61 15.87 -7.44
C ARG A 16 2.94 14.72 -6.50
N GLU A 17 3.21 15.01 -5.24
CA GLU A 17 3.52 14.02 -4.22
C GLU A 17 2.37 13.06 -3.95
N LEU A 18 1.14 13.48 -4.26
CA LEU A 18 -0.05 12.65 -4.14
C LEU A 18 -0.40 11.91 -5.43
N ALA A 19 0.37 12.10 -6.49
CA ALA A 19 0.15 11.40 -7.76
C ALA A 19 0.40 9.90 -7.61
N GLN A 20 -0.39 9.12 -8.33
CA GLN A 20 -0.26 7.66 -8.35
C GLN A 20 0.21 7.20 -9.74
N PRO A 21 0.84 6.04 -9.85
CA PRO A 21 1.14 5.06 -8.79
C PRO A 21 2.19 5.54 -7.80
N MET A 22 2.07 5.12 -6.55
CA MET A 22 3.08 5.37 -5.53
C MET A 22 4.01 4.17 -5.40
N TYR A 23 5.22 4.38 -4.83
CA TYR A 23 6.26 3.36 -4.81
C TYR A 23 7.02 3.35 -3.49
N VAL A 24 7.38 2.16 -3.03
CA VAL A 24 8.33 1.96 -1.93
C VAL A 24 9.39 0.92 -2.32
N ASN A 25 10.58 1.03 -1.74
CA ASN A 25 11.71 0.13 -2.02
C ASN A 25 11.75 -1.10 -1.11
N SER A 26 11.29 -0.99 0.10
CA SER A 26 11.52 -2.00 1.14
C SER A 26 10.21 -2.65 1.57
N PRO A 27 10.20 -3.98 1.73
CA PRO A 27 11.30 -4.94 1.55
C PRO A 27 11.59 -5.28 0.09
N TYR A 28 10.67 -4.95 -0.80
CA TYR A 28 10.75 -5.16 -2.25
C TYR A 28 10.31 -3.88 -2.95
N GLY A 29 10.62 -3.72 -4.22
CA GLY A 29 10.05 -2.65 -5.01
C GLY A 29 8.55 -2.90 -5.21
N ILE A 30 7.71 -2.07 -4.59
CA ILE A 30 6.25 -2.22 -4.65
C ILE A 30 5.65 -0.92 -5.14
N SER A 31 4.83 -1.02 -6.19
CA SER A 31 4.02 0.10 -6.68
C SER A 31 2.55 -0.16 -6.39
N ILE A 32 1.80 0.90 -6.11
CA ILE A 32 0.37 0.82 -5.83
C ILE A 32 -0.40 1.84 -6.66
N SER A 33 -1.55 1.41 -7.16
CA SER A 33 -2.63 2.30 -7.63
C SER A 33 -3.87 2.01 -6.80
N HIS A 34 -4.49 3.04 -6.26
CA HIS A 34 -5.55 2.93 -5.27
C HIS A 34 -6.67 3.93 -5.54
N ASN A 35 -7.90 3.47 -5.43
CA ASN A 35 -9.09 4.30 -5.42
C ASN A 35 -9.90 3.97 -4.17
N GLY A 36 -10.33 5.00 -3.45
CA GLY A 36 -11.15 4.85 -2.26
C GLY A 36 -10.67 5.70 -1.10
N ASN A 37 -11.21 5.42 0.07
CA ASN A 37 -10.87 6.12 1.30
C ASN A 37 -10.69 5.15 2.45
N LEU A 38 -9.69 5.39 3.29
CA LEU A 38 -9.48 4.67 4.53
C LEU A 38 -10.03 5.49 5.69
N THR A 39 -10.85 4.87 6.55
CA THR A 39 -11.48 5.55 7.67
C THR A 39 -10.60 5.60 8.91
N ASN A 40 -9.59 4.73 9.01
CA ASN A 40 -8.68 4.66 10.15
C ASN A 40 -7.23 5.03 9.76
N LYS A 41 -7.07 5.91 8.77
CA LYS A 41 -5.76 6.33 8.27
C LYS A 41 -4.85 6.86 9.37
N ASP A 42 -5.36 7.73 10.23
CA ASP A 42 -4.54 8.39 11.25
C ASP A 42 -4.02 7.40 12.29
N GLU A 43 -4.85 6.47 12.73
CA GLU A 43 -4.43 5.40 13.65
C GLU A 43 -3.33 4.54 13.07
N ILE A 44 -3.49 4.15 11.80
CA ILE A 44 -2.50 3.33 11.10
C ILE A 44 -1.21 4.09 10.90
N SER A 45 -1.29 5.38 10.56
CA SER A 45 -0.11 6.22 10.36
C SER A 45 0.75 6.30 11.62
N GLU A 46 0.14 6.42 12.79
CA GLU A 46 0.85 6.41 14.06
C GLU A 46 1.59 5.08 14.27
N VAL A 47 0.92 3.96 14.03
CA VAL A 47 1.52 2.64 14.19
C VAL A 47 2.68 2.45 13.20
N LEU A 48 2.50 2.86 11.96
CA LEU A 48 3.56 2.77 10.95
C LEU A 48 4.81 3.57 11.38
N THR A 49 4.62 4.79 11.85
CA THR A 49 5.72 5.65 12.26
C THR A 49 6.37 5.17 13.54
N ASP A 50 5.59 4.89 14.58
CA ASP A 50 6.11 4.66 15.94
C ASP A 50 6.57 3.21 16.15
N LYS A 51 5.86 2.24 15.59
CA LYS A 51 6.14 0.82 15.83
C LYS A 51 6.78 0.12 14.65
N ASN A 52 6.38 0.47 13.43
CA ASN A 52 6.89 -0.19 12.23
C ASN A 52 8.07 0.55 11.62
N LEU A 53 8.38 1.75 12.11
CA LEU A 53 9.48 2.60 11.65
C LEU A 53 9.40 2.91 10.16
N ARG A 54 8.18 3.11 9.66
CA ARG A 54 7.91 3.53 8.30
C ARG A 54 7.41 4.94 8.30
N PHE A 55 8.17 5.83 7.67
CA PHE A 55 7.86 7.25 7.64
C PHE A 55 7.11 7.59 6.36
N LEU A 56 6.06 8.39 6.50
CA LEU A 56 5.19 8.78 5.40
C LEU A 56 5.60 10.18 4.93
N SER A 57 5.66 10.35 3.61
CA SER A 57 6.02 11.65 2.99
C SER A 57 4.80 12.53 2.78
N THR A 58 3.60 11.94 2.74
CA THR A 58 2.34 12.64 2.51
C THR A 58 1.29 12.19 3.51
N ASP A 59 0.10 12.78 3.48
CA ASP A 59 -1.05 12.34 4.26
C ASP A 59 -2.03 11.49 3.43
N SER A 60 -1.58 10.98 2.29
CA SER A 60 -2.41 10.22 1.37
C SER A 60 -2.78 8.83 1.93
N ASP A 61 -4.04 8.44 1.75
CA ASP A 61 -4.50 7.08 2.05
C ASP A 61 -3.70 6.03 1.29
N SER A 62 -3.34 6.35 0.05
CA SER A 62 -2.59 5.42 -0.81
C SER A 62 -1.22 5.11 -0.25
N GLU A 63 -0.52 6.10 0.28
CA GLU A 63 0.78 5.89 0.90
C GLU A 63 0.66 5.05 2.17
N VAL A 64 -0.36 5.30 2.99
CA VAL A 64 -0.63 4.49 4.18
C VAL A 64 -0.88 3.04 3.79
N LEU A 65 -1.75 2.80 2.82
CA LEU A 65 -2.09 1.45 2.35
C LEU A 65 -0.85 0.72 1.80
N LEU A 66 -0.05 1.42 1.01
CA LEU A 66 1.19 0.89 0.45
C LEU A 66 2.16 0.46 1.54
N ASN A 67 2.35 1.29 2.55
CA ASN A 67 3.28 0.99 3.64
C ASN A 67 2.77 -0.12 4.56
N VAL A 68 1.46 -0.22 4.78
CA VAL A 68 0.87 -1.34 5.52
C VAL A 68 1.16 -2.66 4.79
N PHE A 69 0.90 -2.68 3.49
CA PHE A 69 1.14 -3.88 2.68
C PHE A 69 2.63 -4.25 2.66
N ALA A 70 3.50 -3.27 2.47
CA ALA A 70 4.95 -3.48 2.48
C ALA A 70 5.43 -4.05 3.82
N HIS A 71 4.91 -3.52 4.92
CA HIS A 71 5.27 -4.02 6.25
C HIS A 71 4.79 -5.46 6.46
N GLU A 72 3.58 -5.77 6.03
CA GLU A 72 3.04 -7.14 6.14
C GLU A 72 3.82 -8.12 5.26
N LEU A 73 4.28 -7.70 4.08
CA LEU A 73 5.19 -8.51 3.27
C LEU A 73 6.52 -8.76 3.99
N GLN A 74 7.06 -7.73 4.61
CA GLN A 74 8.32 -7.85 5.37
C GLN A 74 8.21 -8.88 6.49
N LYS A 75 7.07 -8.96 7.15
CA LYS A 75 6.82 -9.91 8.24
C LYS A 75 6.81 -11.36 7.78
N GLN A 76 6.60 -11.63 6.50
CA GLN A 76 6.67 -12.99 5.96
C GLN A 76 8.09 -13.55 6.01
N GLY A 77 9.12 -12.71 5.98
CA GLY A 77 10.50 -13.10 6.19
C GLY A 77 11.08 -14.05 5.14
N ALA A 78 10.42 -14.21 4.01
CA ALA A 78 10.87 -15.14 2.97
C ALA A 78 11.98 -14.54 2.14
N SER A 79 12.98 -15.35 1.76
CA SER A 79 14.03 -14.92 0.85
C SER A 79 13.52 -14.79 -0.59
N SER A 80 12.44 -15.47 -0.92
CA SER A 80 11.74 -15.34 -2.19
C SER A 80 10.23 -15.36 -1.92
N LEU A 81 9.49 -14.50 -2.61
CA LEU A 81 8.05 -14.42 -2.47
C LEU A 81 7.35 -15.42 -3.36
N THR A 82 6.42 -16.17 -2.78
CA THR A 82 5.47 -17.01 -3.50
C THR A 82 4.07 -16.42 -3.34
N GLN A 83 3.10 -16.98 -4.08
CA GLN A 83 1.71 -16.55 -3.94
C GLN A 83 1.21 -16.65 -2.50
N LYS A 84 1.67 -17.65 -1.75
CA LYS A 84 1.25 -17.85 -0.37
C LYS A 84 1.61 -16.66 0.50
N GLU A 85 2.85 -16.18 0.43
CA GLU A 85 3.30 -15.04 1.23
C GLU A 85 2.55 -13.77 0.83
N ILE A 86 2.30 -13.58 -0.46
CA ILE A 86 1.56 -12.43 -0.96
C ILE A 86 0.12 -12.45 -0.43
N PHE A 87 -0.56 -13.58 -0.50
CA PHE A 87 -1.92 -13.70 0.01
C PHE A 87 -2.00 -13.48 1.53
N GLN A 88 -1.01 -13.96 2.28
CA GLN A 88 -0.95 -13.71 3.73
C GLN A 88 -0.80 -12.21 4.02
N ALA A 89 0.07 -11.53 3.27
CA ALA A 89 0.26 -10.09 3.42
C ALA A 89 -1.02 -9.30 3.06
N VAL A 90 -1.71 -9.69 1.99
CA VAL A 90 -2.99 -9.10 1.60
C VAL A 90 -4.02 -9.28 2.71
N LYS A 91 -4.15 -10.48 3.23
CA LYS A 91 -5.10 -10.78 4.31
C LYS A 91 -4.80 -9.96 5.56
N ALA A 92 -3.54 -9.85 5.94
CA ALA A 92 -3.13 -9.06 7.09
C ALA A 92 -3.39 -7.57 6.87
N THR A 93 -3.18 -7.07 5.65
CA THR A 93 -3.49 -5.68 5.27
C THR A 93 -4.99 -5.40 5.44
N HIS A 94 -5.85 -6.30 4.98
CA HIS A 94 -7.30 -6.16 5.14
C HIS A 94 -7.73 -6.08 6.60
N LYS A 95 -7.04 -6.77 7.48
CA LYS A 95 -7.35 -6.71 8.91
C LYS A 95 -6.98 -5.37 9.54
N ARG A 96 -6.00 -4.68 9.00
CA ARG A 96 -5.49 -3.42 9.55
C ARG A 96 -6.24 -2.21 9.02
N VAL A 97 -6.60 -2.21 7.74
CA VAL A 97 -7.23 -1.05 7.10
C VAL A 97 -8.74 -1.15 7.12
N ARG A 98 -9.42 -0.01 7.27
CA ARG A 98 -10.87 0.08 7.24
C ARG A 98 -11.28 1.12 6.21
N GLY A 99 -12.37 0.83 5.52
CA GLY A 99 -12.90 1.69 4.48
C GLY A 99 -13.24 0.92 3.22
N ALA A 100 -13.64 1.63 2.18
CA ALA A 100 -13.92 1.05 0.87
C ALA A 100 -12.79 1.41 -0.07
N TYR A 101 -12.22 0.43 -0.76
CA TYR A 101 -11.11 0.68 -1.66
C TYR A 101 -10.97 -0.40 -2.73
N SER A 102 -10.36 0.02 -3.84
CA SER A 102 -9.89 -0.87 -4.90
C SER A 102 -8.41 -0.58 -5.10
N VAL A 103 -7.59 -1.62 -5.20
CA VAL A 103 -6.14 -1.44 -5.24
C VAL A 103 -5.47 -2.45 -6.16
N ILE A 104 -4.45 -1.97 -6.87
CA ILE A 104 -3.55 -2.81 -7.66
C ILE A 104 -2.16 -2.65 -7.08
N PHE A 105 -1.53 -3.77 -6.74
CA PHE A 105 -0.12 -3.81 -6.36
C PHE A 105 0.70 -4.44 -7.45
N MET A 106 1.86 -3.87 -7.74
CA MET A 106 2.88 -4.49 -8.59
C MET A 106 4.15 -4.65 -7.78
N ILE A 107 4.63 -5.89 -7.70
CA ILE A 107 5.81 -6.24 -6.92
C ILE A 107 6.92 -6.63 -7.89
N ASN A 108 8.07 -5.95 -7.83
CA ASN A 108 9.18 -6.21 -8.72
C ASN A 108 9.64 -7.66 -8.62
N GLY A 109 9.72 -8.32 -9.78
CA GLY A 109 10.17 -9.70 -9.86
C GLY A 109 9.13 -10.76 -9.54
N VAL A 110 7.92 -10.37 -9.12
CA VAL A 110 6.87 -11.33 -8.70
C VAL A 110 5.64 -11.23 -9.59
N GLY A 111 5.17 -10.03 -9.91
CA GLY A 111 4.01 -9.85 -10.76
C GLY A 111 3.01 -8.85 -10.24
N LEU A 112 1.74 -9.05 -10.61
CA LEU A 112 0.64 -8.13 -10.35
C LEU A 112 -0.40 -8.77 -9.44
N SER A 113 -0.89 -8.01 -8.48
CA SER A 113 -2.00 -8.41 -7.62
C SER A 113 -3.09 -7.34 -7.65
N LEU A 114 -4.33 -7.77 -7.84
CA LEU A 114 -5.51 -6.91 -7.85
C LEU A 114 -6.41 -7.27 -6.69
N ILE A 115 -6.81 -6.25 -5.93
CA ILE A 115 -7.69 -6.43 -4.78
C ILE A 115 -8.81 -5.41 -4.86
N HIS A 116 -10.03 -5.87 -4.69
CA HIS A 116 -11.23 -5.04 -4.68
C HIS A 116 -12.11 -5.38 -3.48
N ILE A 117 -12.47 -4.36 -2.72
CA ILE A 117 -13.41 -4.47 -1.60
C ILE A 117 -14.45 -3.36 -1.67
#